data_efd9161767f688c98b2a5c611287566f
#
_entry.id   efd9161767f688c98b2a5c611287566f
#
_cell.length_a   1.000
_cell.length_b   1.000
_cell.length_c   1.000
_cell.angle_alpha   90.00
_cell.angle_beta   90.00
_cell.angle_gamma   90.00
#
_symmetry.space_group_name_H-M   'P 1'
#
loop_
_entity.id
_entity.type
_entity.pdbx_description
1 polymer ?
#
loop_
_entity_poly.entity_id
_entity_poly.type
_entity_poly.pdbx_seq_one_letter_code
_entity_poly.pdbx_strand_id
1 'polypeptide(L)'
;MMWEACAEKTKAMGGKIEMGCSVTRCSYDEVSSSWTVEYKDREGGLHTIEAEHVISSAPMREMVGGLTPAVSERTKRAAESLKYRDFLTVMLILTDRHMFDDNWIYIHDPSVKVGRVQNFRSWSPEMVPDPDKVCYGLEYFCFEHDGLWGSNDDALIELARRELIQIGLAKEGDVVDGTVVRQKKAYPVYDDHYARHVATIRQELDDRYPNLHLVGRNGMHKYNNQDHAMMTAMLCVENVLANTKLYDLWQVNADAEYHEMGDEVSDEKNGFGLRLVPTRVAAAPELAPEG
;
A
#
# COMPACT_ATOMS: atom_id res chain seq x y z
N MET A 1 -11.28 -10.74 7.93
CA MET A 1 -12.67 -10.97 7.44
C MET A 1 -12.84 -10.60 5.97
N MET A 2 -12.81 -9.30 5.54
CA MET A 2 -13.03 -8.94 4.11
C MET A 2 -12.01 -9.59 3.16
N TRP A 3 -10.72 -9.49 3.47
CA TRP A 3 -9.65 -10.06 2.65
C TRP A 3 -9.64 -11.58 2.63
N GLU A 4 -9.97 -12.21 3.76
CA GLU A 4 -10.14 -13.67 3.86
C GLU A 4 -11.30 -14.13 2.98
N ALA A 5 -12.45 -13.45 3.04
CA ALA A 5 -13.59 -13.75 2.18
C ALA A 5 -13.25 -13.54 0.69
N CYS A 6 -12.47 -12.52 0.35
CA CYS A 6 -11.97 -12.30 -1.02
C CYS A 6 -11.06 -13.45 -1.44
N ALA A 7 -10.12 -13.87 -0.59
CA ALA A 7 -9.23 -14.99 -0.88
C ALA A 7 -9.99 -16.30 -1.10
N GLU A 8 -10.99 -16.61 -0.27
CA GLU A 8 -11.81 -17.82 -0.44
C GLU A 8 -12.61 -17.79 -1.74
N LYS A 9 -13.18 -16.64 -2.10
CA LYS A 9 -13.87 -16.47 -3.39
C LYS A 9 -12.92 -16.67 -4.57
N THR A 10 -11.72 -16.09 -4.50
CA THR A 10 -10.69 -16.23 -5.54
C THR A 10 -10.32 -17.70 -5.75
N LYS A 11 -10.09 -18.45 -4.66
CA LYS A 11 -9.80 -19.89 -4.71
C LYS A 11 -10.97 -20.70 -5.28
N ALA A 12 -12.21 -20.37 -4.86
CA ALA A 12 -13.42 -21.04 -5.35
C ALA A 12 -13.63 -20.83 -6.86
N MET A 13 -13.12 -19.74 -7.42
CA MET A 13 -13.13 -19.45 -8.85
C MET A 13 -11.91 -20.06 -9.61
N GLY A 14 -11.08 -20.86 -8.94
CA GLY A 14 -9.91 -21.53 -9.55
C GLY A 14 -8.61 -20.72 -9.45
N GLY A 15 -8.61 -19.53 -8.86
CA GLY A 15 -7.41 -18.76 -8.60
C GLY A 15 -6.52 -19.40 -7.54
N LYS A 16 -5.21 -19.28 -7.70
CA LYS A 16 -4.21 -19.76 -6.72
C LYS A 16 -3.67 -18.59 -5.91
N ILE A 17 -3.49 -18.79 -4.61
CA ILE A 17 -2.89 -17.83 -3.70
C ILE A 17 -1.76 -18.54 -2.94
N GLU A 18 -0.54 -18.08 -3.18
CA GLU A 18 0.65 -18.59 -2.53
C GLU A 18 1.16 -17.56 -1.50
N MET A 19 0.98 -17.89 -0.22
CA MET A 19 1.36 -17.01 0.88
C MET A 19 2.77 -17.31 1.39
N GLY A 20 3.47 -16.23 1.77
CA GLY A 20 4.84 -16.35 2.29
C GLY A 20 5.88 -16.60 1.21
N CYS A 21 5.52 -16.36 -0.04
CA CYS A 21 6.40 -16.40 -1.19
C CYS A 21 6.98 -15.04 -1.51
N SER A 22 8.21 -14.97 -1.96
CA SER A 22 8.90 -13.76 -2.36
C SER A 22 9.35 -13.87 -3.82
N VAL A 23 8.79 -13.01 -4.68
CA VAL A 23 9.25 -12.91 -6.08
C VAL A 23 10.67 -12.36 -6.10
N THR A 24 11.55 -13.03 -6.83
CA THR A 24 12.98 -12.69 -6.93
C THR A 24 13.37 -12.16 -8.30
N ARG A 25 12.65 -12.58 -9.35
CA ARG A 25 12.91 -12.17 -10.74
C ARG A 25 11.65 -12.25 -11.58
N CYS A 26 11.52 -11.35 -12.53
CA CYS A 26 10.53 -11.39 -13.60
C CYS A 26 11.26 -11.28 -14.94
N SER A 27 11.29 -12.38 -15.69
CA SER A 27 11.95 -12.46 -17.00
C SER A 27 10.92 -12.33 -18.10
N TYR A 28 11.10 -11.37 -18.98
CA TYR A 28 10.24 -11.10 -20.12
C TYR A 28 10.86 -11.65 -21.41
N ASP A 29 10.11 -12.41 -22.15
CA ASP A 29 10.47 -12.87 -23.49
C ASP A 29 9.74 -12.00 -24.51
N GLU A 30 10.50 -11.19 -25.25
CA GLU A 30 9.97 -10.26 -26.27
C GLU A 30 9.36 -11.00 -27.48
N VAL A 31 9.81 -12.25 -27.76
CA VAL A 31 9.33 -13.04 -28.91
C VAL A 31 7.95 -13.61 -28.64
N SER A 32 7.76 -14.21 -27.48
CA SER A 32 6.48 -14.81 -27.07
C SER A 32 5.58 -13.81 -26.36
N SER A 33 6.09 -12.63 -25.98
CA SER A 33 5.39 -11.63 -25.16
C SER A 33 4.88 -12.21 -23.84
N SER A 34 5.67 -13.09 -23.23
CA SER A 34 5.31 -13.78 -21.98
C SER A 34 6.35 -13.58 -20.89
N TRP A 35 5.97 -13.94 -19.67
CA TRP A 35 6.76 -13.80 -18.46
C TRP A 35 7.10 -15.15 -17.85
N THR A 36 8.33 -15.29 -17.35
CA THR A 36 8.70 -16.27 -16.34
C THR A 36 8.95 -15.56 -15.03
N VAL A 37 8.13 -15.85 -14.02
CA VAL A 37 8.24 -15.26 -12.67
C VAL A 37 8.89 -16.29 -11.75
N GLU A 38 10.06 -15.93 -11.20
CA GLU A 38 10.79 -16.75 -10.21
C GLU A 38 10.44 -16.25 -8.79
N TYR A 39 10.16 -17.18 -7.89
CA TYR A 39 9.90 -16.85 -6.50
C TYR A 39 10.48 -17.90 -5.55
N LYS A 40 10.69 -17.46 -4.29
CA LYS A 40 11.09 -18.34 -3.17
C LYS A 40 9.90 -18.55 -2.26
N ASP A 41 9.69 -19.78 -1.83
CA ASP A 41 8.77 -20.14 -0.77
C ASP A 41 9.35 -19.85 0.63
N ARG A 42 8.59 -20.19 1.69
CA ARG A 42 9.02 -19.98 3.10
C ARG A 42 10.25 -20.80 3.47
N GLU A 43 10.42 -21.96 2.87
CA GLU A 43 11.54 -22.89 3.09
C GLU A 43 12.78 -22.50 2.27
N GLY A 44 12.65 -21.50 1.38
CA GLY A 44 13.73 -21.04 0.50
C GLY A 44 13.82 -21.82 -0.82
N GLY A 45 12.85 -22.70 -1.10
CA GLY A 45 12.70 -23.40 -2.38
C GLY A 45 12.45 -22.41 -3.52
N LEU A 46 13.10 -22.66 -4.68
CA LEU A 46 12.94 -21.84 -5.88
C LEU A 46 11.86 -22.44 -6.79
N HIS A 47 10.95 -21.60 -7.23
CA HIS A 47 9.84 -21.97 -8.10
C HIS A 47 9.72 -20.99 -9.26
N THR A 48 9.04 -21.40 -10.34
CA THR A 48 8.75 -20.57 -11.50
C THR A 48 7.28 -20.67 -11.90
N ILE A 49 6.74 -19.58 -12.44
CA ILE A 49 5.41 -19.53 -13.05
C ILE A 49 5.53 -18.81 -14.38
N GLU A 50 4.92 -19.38 -15.42
CA GLU A 50 4.74 -18.70 -16.70
C GLU A 50 3.43 -17.89 -16.68
N ALA A 51 3.45 -16.67 -17.27
CA ALA A 51 2.31 -15.79 -17.33
C ALA A 51 2.32 -14.90 -18.57
N GLU A 52 1.16 -14.57 -19.10
CA GLU A 52 0.99 -13.62 -20.20
C GLU A 52 1.07 -12.17 -19.68
N HIS A 53 0.56 -11.92 -18.48
CA HIS A 53 0.57 -10.62 -17.83
C HIS A 53 1.14 -10.70 -16.41
N VAL A 54 1.83 -9.66 -15.99
CA VAL A 54 2.26 -9.45 -14.59
C VAL A 54 1.60 -8.19 -14.06
N ILE A 55 0.80 -8.33 -12.99
CA ILE A 55 0.23 -7.20 -12.25
C ILE A 55 0.99 -7.11 -10.92
N SER A 56 1.76 -6.05 -10.72
CA SER A 56 2.63 -5.88 -9.57
C SER A 56 2.18 -4.78 -8.65
N SER A 57 1.96 -5.09 -7.38
CA SER A 57 1.82 -4.13 -6.29
C SER A 57 3.09 -4.03 -5.42
N ALA A 58 4.16 -4.75 -5.78
CA ALA A 58 5.45 -4.67 -5.11
C ALA A 58 6.05 -3.26 -5.23
N PRO A 59 6.92 -2.82 -4.30
CA PRO A 59 7.57 -1.52 -4.43
C PRO A 59 8.26 -1.38 -5.78
N MET A 60 8.00 -0.26 -6.47
CA MET A 60 8.47 0.01 -7.83
C MET A 60 9.98 -0.23 -7.98
N ARG A 61 10.78 0.17 -6.98
CA ARG A 61 12.22 -0.04 -6.96
C ARG A 61 12.61 -1.53 -7.03
N GLU A 62 11.94 -2.36 -6.25
CA GLU A 62 12.19 -3.81 -6.22
C GLU A 62 11.74 -4.48 -7.50
N MET A 63 10.57 -4.09 -8.04
CA MET A 63 10.09 -4.61 -9.31
C MET A 63 11.09 -4.32 -10.43
N VAL A 64 11.55 -3.08 -10.55
CA VAL A 64 12.55 -2.67 -11.55
C VAL A 64 13.87 -3.42 -11.36
N GLY A 65 14.31 -3.63 -10.12
CA GLY A 65 15.53 -4.36 -9.79
C GLY A 65 15.48 -5.86 -10.14
N GLY A 66 14.29 -6.45 -10.22
CA GLY A 66 14.06 -7.86 -10.54
C GLY A 66 13.78 -8.16 -12.02
N LEU A 67 13.79 -7.16 -12.90
CA LEU A 67 13.48 -7.35 -14.32
C LEU A 67 14.65 -7.97 -15.13
N THR A 68 14.30 -8.87 -16.03
CA THR A 68 15.18 -9.42 -17.05
C THR A 68 14.43 -9.40 -18.40
N PRO A 69 15.02 -8.87 -19.49
CA PRO A 69 16.28 -8.12 -19.53
C PRO A 69 16.23 -6.88 -18.63
N ALA A 70 17.38 -6.44 -18.13
CA ALA A 70 17.44 -5.29 -17.23
C ALA A 70 17.02 -3.99 -17.96
N VAL A 71 16.45 -3.05 -17.22
CA VAL A 71 16.17 -1.70 -17.68
C VAL A 71 17.48 -0.92 -17.94
N SER A 72 17.39 0.22 -18.60
CA SER A 72 18.52 1.12 -18.83
C SER A 72 19.12 1.61 -17.49
N GLU A 73 20.41 1.95 -17.48
CA GLU A 73 21.09 2.53 -16.32
C GLU A 73 20.44 3.84 -15.82
N ARG A 74 19.78 4.58 -16.72
CA ARG A 74 19.01 5.77 -16.37
C ARG A 74 17.80 5.42 -15.50
N THR A 75 17.02 4.42 -15.92
CA THR A 75 15.81 3.96 -15.23
C THR A 75 16.15 3.23 -13.94
N LYS A 76 17.23 2.43 -13.94
CA LYS A 76 17.75 1.81 -12.73
C LYS A 76 18.09 2.84 -11.65
N ARG A 77 18.85 3.89 -12.00
CA ARG A 77 19.17 4.99 -11.07
C ARG A 77 17.92 5.74 -10.61
N ALA A 78 16.96 5.96 -11.48
CA ALA A 78 15.68 6.57 -11.09
C ALA A 78 14.95 5.71 -10.04
N ALA A 79 14.89 4.41 -10.24
CA ALA A 79 14.27 3.47 -9.28
C ALA A 79 15.01 3.42 -7.93
N GLU A 80 16.34 3.36 -7.95
CA GLU A 80 17.18 3.38 -6.74
C GLU A 80 17.03 4.69 -5.95
N SER A 81 16.69 5.79 -6.61
CA SER A 81 16.47 7.10 -5.98
C SER A 81 15.10 7.24 -5.30
N LEU A 82 14.15 6.36 -5.58
CA LEU A 82 12.84 6.37 -4.91
C LEU A 82 13.00 6.03 -3.43
N LYS A 83 12.38 6.84 -2.57
CA LYS A 83 12.45 6.71 -1.12
C LYS A 83 11.11 6.25 -0.56
N TYR A 84 11.18 5.54 0.55
CA TYR A 84 10.02 5.09 1.30
C TYR A 84 10.20 5.42 2.76
N ARG A 85 9.09 5.72 3.45
CA ARG A 85 9.03 5.86 4.89
C ARG A 85 8.50 4.58 5.48
N ASP A 86 9.12 4.13 6.55
CA ASP A 86 8.69 3.01 7.34
C ASP A 86 7.68 3.45 8.39
N PHE A 87 6.97 2.51 8.95
CA PHE A 87 5.88 2.76 9.87
C PHE A 87 5.93 1.77 11.03
N LEU A 88 5.90 2.30 12.22
CA LEU A 88 5.91 1.53 13.44
C LEU A 88 4.64 1.83 14.21
N THR A 89 3.90 0.80 14.55
CA THR A 89 2.72 0.89 15.41
C THR A 89 2.97 0.11 16.68
N VAL A 90 2.83 0.77 17.82
CA VAL A 90 2.75 0.10 19.12
C VAL A 90 1.29 -0.01 19.50
N MET A 91 0.77 -1.22 19.54
CA MET A 91 -0.57 -1.48 20.00
C MET A 91 -0.56 -1.73 21.49
N LEU A 92 -1.39 -0.99 22.24
CA LEU A 92 -1.57 -1.14 23.67
C LEU A 92 -3.00 -1.58 23.95
N ILE A 93 -3.15 -2.62 24.77
CA ILE A 93 -4.43 -3.07 25.30
C ILE A 93 -4.60 -2.44 26.69
N LEU A 94 -5.70 -1.69 26.88
CA LEU A 94 -5.96 -0.96 28.11
C LEU A 94 -7.34 -1.32 28.68
N THR A 95 -7.50 -1.07 29.99
CA THR A 95 -8.85 -0.96 30.57
C THR A 95 -9.55 0.23 29.95
N ASP A 96 -10.77 0.03 29.43
CA ASP A 96 -11.50 1.07 28.73
C ASP A 96 -11.95 2.18 29.72
N ARG A 97 -11.59 3.42 29.41
CA ARG A 97 -11.99 4.63 30.15
C ARG A 97 -12.84 5.58 29.31
N HIS A 98 -13.21 5.14 28.08
CA HIS A 98 -13.96 5.96 27.13
C HIS A 98 -13.30 7.32 26.89
N MET A 99 -11.99 7.33 26.59
CA MET A 99 -11.21 8.56 26.50
C MET A 99 -11.57 9.37 25.24
N PHE A 100 -11.86 8.69 24.12
CA PHE A 100 -12.31 9.31 22.87
C PHE A 100 -12.99 8.26 21.97
N ASP A 101 -13.93 8.73 21.12
CA ASP A 101 -14.73 7.89 20.23
C ASP A 101 -14.31 8.01 18.75
N ASP A 102 -13.35 8.90 18.44
CA ASP A 102 -12.81 9.01 17.09
C ASP A 102 -12.04 7.76 16.66
N ASN A 103 -12.04 7.46 15.36
CA ASN A 103 -11.28 6.33 14.81
C ASN A 103 -9.77 6.55 15.00
N TRP A 104 -9.30 7.80 14.87
CA TRP A 104 -7.94 8.23 15.21
C TRP A 104 -7.89 9.72 15.53
N ILE A 105 -6.87 10.10 16.25
CA ILE A 105 -6.53 11.50 16.55
C ILE A 105 -5.06 11.76 16.22
N TYR A 106 -4.76 12.95 15.70
CA TYR A 106 -3.39 13.41 15.50
C TYR A 106 -2.85 14.06 16.77
N ILE A 107 -1.59 13.79 17.07
CA ILE A 107 -0.89 14.32 18.23
C ILE A 107 0.11 15.36 17.76
N HIS A 108 -0.11 16.61 18.16
CA HIS A 108 0.75 17.74 17.82
C HIS A 108 1.58 18.24 19.02
N ASP A 109 1.64 17.45 20.10
CA ASP A 109 2.44 17.78 21.29
C ASP A 109 3.94 17.47 21.00
N PRO A 110 4.82 18.51 21.04
CA PRO A 110 6.25 18.30 20.75
C PRO A 110 6.99 17.52 21.84
N SER A 111 6.38 17.28 22.99
CA SER A 111 6.98 16.53 24.10
C SER A 111 6.92 15.01 23.93
N VAL A 112 6.16 14.51 22.95
CA VAL A 112 6.03 13.09 22.61
C VAL A 112 6.44 12.83 21.17
N LYS A 113 6.72 11.56 20.86
CA LYS A 113 7.10 11.11 19.51
C LYS A 113 5.93 10.52 18.73
N VAL A 114 4.88 10.09 19.43
CA VAL A 114 3.69 9.55 18.78
C VAL A 114 3.05 10.64 17.92
N GLY A 115 2.81 10.32 16.64
CA GLY A 115 2.21 11.27 15.70
C GLY A 115 0.70 11.09 15.55
N ARG A 116 0.18 9.88 15.80
CA ARG A 116 -1.25 9.56 15.70
C ARG A 116 -1.61 8.42 16.63
N VAL A 117 -2.80 8.48 17.22
CA VAL A 117 -3.35 7.38 18.03
C VAL A 117 -4.64 6.91 17.38
N GLN A 118 -4.71 5.61 17.05
CA GLN A 118 -5.91 4.94 16.56
C GLN A 118 -6.67 4.30 17.72
N ASN A 119 -8.01 4.32 17.64
CA ASN A 119 -8.89 3.55 18.51
C ASN A 119 -9.51 2.41 17.69
N PHE A 120 -9.00 1.19 17.87
CA PHE A 120 -9.46 0.04 17.09
C PHE A 120 -10.92 -0.35 17.38
N ARG A 121 -11.40 -0.07 18.59
CA ARG A 121 -12.82 -0.31 18.93
C ARG A 121 -13.75 0.60 18.14
N SER A 122 -13.37 1.87 17.92
CA SER A 122 -14.16 2.82 17.14
C SER A 122 -14.20 2.48 15.63
N TRP A 123 -13.18 1.80 15.12
CA TRP A 123 -13.21 1.26 13.76
C TRP A 123 -14.23 0.14 13.62
N SER A 124 -14.22 -0.83 14.54
CA SER A 124 -15.17 -1.93 14.63
C SER A 124 -15.10 -2.58 16.01
N PRO A 125 -16.22 -2.74 16.71
CA PRO A 125 -16.25 -3.41 18.02
C PRO A 125 -15.65 -4.81 17.99
N GLU A 126 -15.76 -5.53 16.87
CA GLU A 126 -15.21 -6.87 16.70
C GLU A 126 -13.68 -6.93 16.71
N MET A 127 -13.00 -5.78 16.54
CA MET A 127 -11.54 -5.70 16.65
C MET A 127 -11.07 -5.76 18.11
N VAL A 128 -11.96 -5.49 19.08
CA VAL A 128 -11.68 -5.54 20.51
C VAL A 128 -12.81 -6.33 21.19
N PRO A 129 -12.73 -7.67 21.24
CA PRO A 129 -13.85 -8.52 21.66
C PRO A 129 -14.17 -8.44 23.14
N ASP A 130 -13.23 -8.03 24.00
CA ASP A 130 -13.46 -7.81 25.42
C ASP A 130 -14.13 -6.44 25.63
N PRO A 131 -15.39 -6.39 26.18
CA PRO A 131 -16.11 -5.14 26.36
C PRO A 131 -15.46 -4.18 27.37
N ASP A 132 -14.65 -4.68 28.29
CA ASP A 132 -13.99 -3.89 29.33
C ASP A 132 -12.62 -3.36 28.89
N LYS A 133 -12.23 -3.63 27.64
CA LYS A 133 -10.94 -3.24 27.07
C LYS A 133 -11.09 -2.31 25.88
N VAL A 134 -10.04 -1.55 25.63
CA VAL A 134 -9.82 -0.81 24.40
C VAL A 134 -8.41 -1.14 23.87
N CYS A 135 -8.23 -1.07 22.56
CA CYS A 135 -6.93 -1.21 21.94
C CYS A 135 -6.60 0.10 21.21
N TYR A 136 -5.51 0.73 21.63
CA TYR A 136 -4.98 1.93 20.97
C TYR A 136 -3.73 1.58 20.18
N GLY A 137 -3.67 2.04 18.93
CA GLY A 137 -2.49 1.94 18.08
C GLY A 137 -1.75 3.27 18.02
N LEU A 138 -0.59 3.34 18.66
CA LEU A 138 0.28 4.51 18.64
C LEU A 138 1.21 4.42 17.44
N GLU A 139 1.13 5.39 16.55
CA GLU A 139 1.85 5.42 15.29
C GLU A 139 3.07 6.33 15.35
N TYR A 140 4.21 5.75 14.97
CA TYR A 140 5.49 6.42 14.91
C TYR A 140 6.01 6.40 13.48
N PHE A 141 6.24 7.59 12.91
CA PHE A 141 6.81 7.74 11.57
C PHE A 141 8.34 7.73 11.68
N CYS A 142 8.98 6.73 11.11
CA CYS A 142 10.40 6.48 11.23
C CYS A 142 11.01 5.98 9.93
N PHE A 143 12.32 5.76 9.95
CA PHE A 143 13.06 5.09 8.89
C PHE A 143 13.79 3.88 9.45
N GLU A 144 14.09 2.89 8.63
CA GLU A 144 14.76 1.64 9.03
C GLU A 144 16.08 1.88 9.81
N HIS A 145 16.72 3.04 9.60
CA HIS A 145 17.98 3.39 10.26
C HIS A 145 17.80 4.27 11.50
N ASP A 146 16.58 4.61 11.86
CA ASP A 146 16.31 5.40 13.06
C ASP A 146 16.49 4.54 14.32
N GLY A 147 16.96 5.17 15.41
CA GLY A 147 17.11 4.52 16.71
C GLY A 147 15.76 3.96 17.24
N LEU A 148 14.65 4.61 16.88
CA LEU A 148 13.30 4.13 17.24
C LEU A 148 12.99 2.79 16.56
N TRP A 149 13.26 2.66 15.27
CA TRP A 149 13.06 1.42 14.52
C TRP A 149 13.88 0.25 15.07
N GLY A 150 15.11 0.51 15.49
CA GLY A 150 16.04 -0.48 16.04
C GLY A 150 15.81 -0.83 17.51
N SER A 151 14.90 -0.14 18.21
CA SER A 151 14.58 -0.43 19.61
C SER A 151 13.89 -1.79 19.75
N ASN A 152 14.12 -2.48 20.90
CA ASN A 152 13.37 -3.71 21.20
C ASN A 152 11.90 -3.40 21.54
N ASP A 153 11.06 -4.42 21.45
CA ASP A 153 9.61 -4.26 21.59
C ASP A 153 9.22 -3.79 23.00
N ASP A 154 9.87 -4.29 24.03
CA ASP A 154 9.59 -3.88 25.43
C ASP A 154 9.86 -2.39 25.65
N ALA A 155 10.98 -1.88 25.09
CA ALA A 155 11.31 -0.46 25.17
C ALA A 155 10.30 0.42 24.40
N LEU A 156 9.80 -0.06 23.28
CA LEU A 156 8.77 0.64 22.48
C LEU A 156 7.40 0.62 23.18
N ILE A 157 7.02 -0.49 23.77
CA ILE A 157 5.78 -0.62 24.55
C ILE A 157 5.85 0.33 25.76
N GLU A 158 6.98 0.37 26.46
CA GLU A 158 7.17 1.28 27.60
C GLU A 158 7.18 2.75 27.18
N LEU A 159 7.80 3.08 26.04
CA LEU A 159 7.73 4.42 25.46
C LEU A 159 6.28 4.82 25.19
N ALA A 160 5.55 3.96 24.47
CA ALA A 160 4.15 4.21 24.10
C ALA A 160 3.27 4.37 25.34
N ARG A 161 3.45 3.52 26.36
CA ARG A 161 2.74 3.62 27.64
C ARG A 161 2.96 4.97 28.30
N ARG A 162 4.20 5.40 28.42
CA ARG A 162 4.57 6.70 29.04
C ARG A 162 3.97 7.87 28.25
N GLU A 163 4.11 7.86 26.92
CA GLU A 163 3.59 8.94 26.09
C GLU A 163 2.07 9.01 26.15
N LEU A 164 1.37 7.87 26.14
CA LEU A 164 -0.09 7.82 26.25
C LEU A 164 -0.59 8.39 27.59
N ILE A 165 0.11 8.11 28.68
CA ILE A 165 -0.18 8.68 30.01
C ILE A 165 0.12 10.18 30.03
N GLN A 166 1.25 10.60 29.46
CA GLN A 166 1.70 11.98 29.41
C GLN A 166 0.70 12.89 28.68
N ILE A 167 0.12 12.42 27.56
CA ILE A 167 -0.90 13.17 26.81
C ILE A 167 -2.32 12.99 27.37
N GLY A 168 -2.47 12.28 28.49
CA GLY A 168 -3.73 12.16 29.21
C GLY A 168 -4.72 11.16 28.65
N LEU A 169 -4.31 10.27 27.76
CA LEU A 169 -5.16 9.24 27.14
C LEU A 169 -5.14 7.89 27.89
N ALA A 170 -4.35 7.76 28.94
CA ALA A 170 -4.34 6.64 29.87
C ALA A 170 -3.90 7.10 31.26
N LYS A 171 -4.16 6.26 32.27
CA LYS A 171 -3.66 6.41 33.63
C LYS A 171 -2.67 5.30 33.96
N GLU A 172 -1.87 5.51 35.00
CA GLU A 172 -1.01 4.44 35.53
C GLU A 172 -1.86 3.20 35.87
N GLY A 173 -1.39 2.04 35.39
CA GLY A 173 -2.07 0.75 35.60
C GLY A 173 -3.18 0.42 34.60
N ASP A 174 -3.55 1.31 33.68
CA ASP A 174 -4.58 1.01 32.67
C ASP A 174 -4.05 0.06 31.59
N VAL A 175 -2.77 0.15 31.21
CA VAL A 175 -2.16 -0.69 30.18
C VAL A 175 -1.94 -2.10 30.73
N VAL A 176 -2.55 -3.09 30.08
CA VAL A 176 -2.50 -4.51 30.48
C VAL A 176 -1.57 -5.33 29.61
N ASP A 177 -1.45 -4.98 28.32
CA ASP A 177 -0.61 -5.70 27.36
C ASP A 177 -0.23 -4.80 26.19
N GLY A 178 0.74 -5.21 25.39
CA GLY A 178 1.16 -4.48 24.22
C GLY A 178 1.92 -5.33 23.20
N THR A 179 1.91 -4.88 21.96
CA THR A 179 2.69 -5.50 20.89
C THR A 179 3.16 -4.47 19.88
N VAL A 180 4.20 -4.79 19.11
CA VAL A 180 4.82 -3.88 18.14
C VAL A 180 4.73 -4.46 16.75
N VAL A 181 4.24 -3.66 15.82
CA VAL A 181 4.22 -3.98 14.39
C VAL A 181 5.10 -3.01 13.63
N ARG A 182 6.05 -3.55 12.87
CA ARG A 182 6.94 -2.78 11.97
C ARG A 182 6.55 -3.06 10.53
N GLN A 183 6.17 -2.01 9.82
CA GLN A 183 5.85 -2.07 8.40
C GLN A 183 6.90 -1.29 7.60
N LYS A 184 7.75 -2.02 6.88
CA LYS A 184 8.69 -1.41 5.94
C LYS A 184 7.97 -0.85 4.73
N LYS A 185 8.47 0.28 4.20
CA LYS A 185 7.98 0.91 2.97
C LYS A 185 6.47 1.18 2.98
N ALA A 186 5.96 1.65 4.12
CA ALA A 186 4.54 1.92 4.29
C ALA A 186 4.06 3.07 3.42
N TYR A 187 4.91 4.08 3.18
CA TYR A 187 4.57 5.27 2.40
C TYR A 187 5.66 5.61 1.37
N PRO A 188 5.30 5.94 0.12
CA PRO A 188 6.21 6.59 -0.80
C PRO A 188 6.58 7.99 -0.27
N VAL A 189 7.83 8.40 -0.44
CA VAL A 189 8.29 9.74 -0.09
C VAL A 189 8.29 10.60 -1.35
N TYR A 190 7.62 11.74 -1.28
CA TYR A 190 7.55 12.75 -2.34
C TYR A 190 8.62 13.81 -2.08
N ASP A 191 9.81 13.62 -2.65
CA ASP A 191 10.85 14.64 -2.69
C ASP A 191 10.78 15.41 -4.03
N ASP A 192 11.56 16.47 -4.15
CA ASP A 192 11.55 17.37 -5.33
C ASP A 192 11.82 16.65 -6.67
N HIS A 193 12.24 15.40 -6.65
CA HIS A 193 12.66 14.66 -7.84
C HIS A 193 11.82 13.41 -8.12
N TYR A 194 10.98 12.97 -7.17
CA TYR A 194 10.24 11.71 -7.29
C TYR A 194 9.39 11.63 -8.55
N ALA A 195 8.67 12.69 -8.90
CA ALA A 195 7.79 12.71 -10.08
C ALA A 195 8.56 12.45 -11.39
N ARG A 196 9.75 13.04 -11.52
CA ARG A 196 10.65 12.80 -12.67
C ARG A 196 11.18 11.37 -12.69
N HIS A 197 11.50 10.80 -11.52
CA HIS A 197 11.95 9.41 -11.42
C HIS A 197 10.84 8.44 -11.81
N VAL A 198 9.63 8.63 -11.28
CA VAL A 198 8.46 7.83 -11.63
C VAL A 198 8.15 7.93 -13.14
N ALA A 199 8.16 9.13 -13.71
CA ALA A 199 7.92 9.33 -15.15
C ALA A 199 8.97 8.61 -16.01
N THR A 200 10.27 8.66 -15.61
CA THR A 200 11.35 7.95 -16.31
C THR A 200 11.15 6.45 -16.29
N ILE A 201 10.75 5.90 -15.15
CA ILE A 201 10.50 4.46 -14.98
C ILE A 201 9.29 4.04 -15.82
N ARG A 202 8.18 4.75 -15.69
CA ARG A 202 6.96 4.47 -16.47
C ARG A 202 7.24 4.40 -17.97
N GLN A 203 7.90 5.42 -18.50
CA GLN A 203 8.19 5.49 -19.94
C GLN A 203 8.91 4.24 -20.43
N GLU A 204 9.97 3.81 -19.77
CA GLU A 204 10.71 2.62 -20.21
C GLU A 204 9.92 1.33 -20.00
N LEU A 205 9.14 1.23 -18.88
CA LEU A 205 8.32 0.05 -18.66
C LEU A 205 7.18 -0.06 -19.68
N ASP A 206 6.49 1.03 -19.98
CA ASP A 206 5.43 1.07 -20.99
C ASP A 206 5.96 0.70 -22.40
N ASP A 207 7.19 1.14 -22.75
CA ASP A 207 7.81 0.90 -24.04
C ASP A 207 8.33 -0.54 -24.21
N ARG A 208 8.90 -1.14 -23.16
CA ARG A 208 9.62 -2.42 -23.24
C ARG A 208 8.88 -3.61 -22.65
N TYR A 209 7.93 -3.37 -21.75
CA TYR A 209 7.20 -4.42 -21.03
C TYR A 209 5.69 -4.14 -21.04
N PRO A 210 5.04 -4.19 -22.22
CA PRO A 210 3.67 -3.70 -22.41
C PRO A 210 2.61 -4.46 -21.58
N ASN A 211 2.90 -5.67 -21.14
CA ASN A 211 2.04 -6.49 -20.29
C ASN A 211 2.54 -6.61 -18.84
N LEU A 212 3.39 -5.66 -18.40
CA LEU A 212 3.69 -5.41 -16.99
C LEU A 212 2.83 -4.24 -16.50
N HIS A 213 2.03 -4.48 -15.48
CA HIS A 213 1.11 -3.49 -14.94
C HIS A 213 1.46 -3.17 -13.50
N LEU A 214 1.73 -1.89 -13.21
CA LEU A 214 1.98 -1.42 -11.85
C LEU A 214 0.68 -0.92 -11.24
N VAL A 215 0.34 -1.40 -10.04
CA VAL A 215 -0.90 -1.04 -9.32
C VAL A 215 -0.63 -0.75 -7.85
N GLY A 216 -1.58 -0.10 -7.20
CA GLY A 216 -1.54 0.15 -5.76
C GLY A 216 -0.55 1.24 -5.34
N ARG A 217 -0.33 1.33 -4.01
CA ARG A 217 0.50 2.38 -3.41
C ARG A 217 1.97 2.23 -3.79
N ASN A 218 2.54 1.08 -3.51
CA ASN A 218 3.97 0.86 -3.67
C ASN A 218 4.36 0.55 -5.12
N GLY A 219 3.51 -0.18 -5.86
CA GLY A 219 3.76 -0.47 -7.26
C GLY A 219 3.77 0.78 -8.13
N MET A 220 2.94 1.75 -7.82
CA MET A 220 2.88 3.03 -8.54
C MET A 220 3.72 4.13 -7.90
N HIS A 221 4.35 3.91 -6.75
CA HIS A 221 4.98 4.94 -5.93
C HIS A 221 4.06 6.16 -5.75
N LYS A 222 2.80 5.89 -5.44
CA LYS A 222 1.73 6.89 -5.33
C LYS A 222 0.98 6.71 -4.01
N TYR A 223 0.62 7.83 -3.35
CA TYR A 223 -0.08 7.81 -2.06
C TYR A 223 -1.54 7.36 -2.23
N ASN A 224 -1.71 6.11 -2.60
CA ASN A 224 -3.01 5.47 -2.74
C ASN A 224 -3.45 4.88 -1.39
N ASN A 225 -4.66 5.20 -0.95
CA ASN A 225 -5.33 4.48 0.12
C ASN A 225 -5.84 3.12 -0.39
N GLN A 226 -6.44 2.32 0.49
CA GLN A 226 -6.86 0.96 0.16
C GLN A 226 -7.84 0.90 -1.01
N ASP A 227 -8.84 1.78 -1.03
CA ASP A 227 -9.84 1.96 -2.08
C ASP A 227 -9.21 2.30 -3.43
N HIS A 228 -8.28 3.26 -3.45
CA HIS A 228 -7.53 3.63 -4.66
C HIS A 228 -6.66 2.46 -5.16
N ALA A 229 -6.00 1.73 -4.25
CA ALA A 229 -5.19 0.57 -4.60
C ALA A 229 -6.05 -0.54 -5.23
N MET A 230 -7.23 -0.80 -4.67
CA MET A 230 -8.21 -1.74 -5.24
C MET A 230 -8.70 -1.26 -6.61
N MET A 231 -9.05 0.02 -6.75
CA MET A 231 -9.51 0.58 -8.01
C MET A 231 -8.46 0.46 -9.12
N THR A 232 -7.19 0.75 -8.83
CA THR A 232 -6.12 0.58 -9.83
C THR A 232 -6.00 -0.86 -10.32
N ALA A 233 -6.18 -1.84 -9.42
CA ALA A 233 -6.16 -3.25 -9.79
C ALA A 233 -7.38 -3.66 -10.63
N MET A 234 -8.57 -3.20 -10.27
CA MET A 234 -9.81 -3.49 -11.02
C MET A 234 -9.76 -2.93 -12.43
N LEU A 235 -9.39 -1.65 -12.59
CA LEU A 235 -9.26 -1.01 -13.91
C LEU A 235 -8.12 -1.62 -14.74
N CYS A 236 -7.05 -2.10 -14.10
CA CYS A 236 -6.00 -2.85 -14.76
C CYS A 236 -6.56 -4.13 -15.41
N VAL A 237 -7.36 -4.88 -14.67
CA VAL A 237 -8.01 -6.10 -15.20
C VAL A 237 -8.95 -5.77 -16.36
N GLU A 238 -9.73 -4.70 -16.28
CA GLU A 238 -10.57 -4.25 -17.41
C GLU A 238 -9.75 -3.94 -18.65
N ASN A 239 -8.61 -3.25 -18.52
CA ASN A 239 -7.70 -2.99 -19.63
C ASN A 239 -7.16 -4.30 -20.24
N VAL A 240 -6.73 -5.24 -19.39
CA VAL A 240 -6.21 -6.54 -19.83
C VAL A 240 -7.27 -7.33 -20.58
N LEU A 241 -8.48 -7.46 -20.03
CA LEU A 241 -9.58 -8.19 -20.66
C LEU A 241 -10.03 -7.57 -21.99
N ALA A 242 -10.00 -6.25 -22.09
CA ALA A 242 -10.32 -5.54 -23.32
C ALA A 242 -9.17 -5.55 -24.36
N ASN A 243 -8.00 -6.06 -23.98
CA ASN A 243 -6.76 -5.99 -24.78
C ASN A 243 -6.47 -4.57 -25.31
N THR A 244 -6.83 -3.56 -24.52
CA THR A 244 -6.63 -2.15 -24.86
C THR A 244 -6.66 -1.29 -23.60
N LYS A 245 -6.02 -0.13 -23.64
CA LYS A 245 -6.00 0.85 -22.54
C LYS A 245 -7.32 1.62 -22.51
N LEU A 246 -8.35 1.06 -21.83
CA LEU A 246 -9.63 1.74 -21.59
C LEU A 246 -9.47 2.86 -20.56
N TYR A 247 -8.61 2.66 -19.54
CA TYR A 247 -8.39 3.58 -18.43
C TYR A 247 -6.92 3.84 -18.22
N ASP A 248 -6.56 5.08 -17.93
CA ASP A 248 -5.24 5.41 -17.40
C ASP A 248 -5.26 5.26 -15.88
N LEU A 249 -4.62 4.19 -15.36
CA LEU A 249 -4.56 3.88 -13.93
C LEU A 249 -3.93 5.01 -13.09
N TRP A 250 -3.09 5.82 -13.73
CA TRP A 250 -2.40 6.94 -13.06
C TRP A 250 -3.33 8.11 -12.75
N GLN A 251 -4.52 8.14 -13.35
CA GLN A 251 -5.56 9.12 -13.05
C GLN A 251 -6.40 8.75 -11.81
N VAL A 252 -6.29 7.51 -11.30
CA VAL A 252 -6.90 7.17 -10.02
C VAL A 252 -6.21 7.99 -8.93
N ASN A 253 -7.00 8.68 -8.07
CA ASN A 253 -6.49 9.55 -7.02
C ASN A 253 -5.58 10.69 -7.54
N ALA A 254 -5.87 11.23 -8.71
CA ALA A 254 -5.12 12.37 -9.27
C ALA A 254 -5.33 13.66 -8.46
N ASP A 255 -6.51 13.80 -7.85
CA ASP A 255 -6.91 15.01 -7.11
C ASP A 255 -6.42 15.02 -5.65
N ALA A 256 -5.91 13.90 -5.12
CA ALA A 256 -5.45 13.85 -3.73
C ALA A 256 -4.22 14.74 -3.46
N GLU A 257 -3.39 14.99 -4.46
CA GLU A 257 -2.29 15.96 -4.36
C GLU A 257 -2.80 17.40 -4.16
N TYR A 258 -4.03 17.69 -4.61
CA TYR A 258 -4.67 19.00 -4.44
C TYR A 258 -5.22 19.21 -3.03
N HIS A 259 -5.72 18.16 -2.37
CA HIS A 259 -6.33 18.27 -1.03
C HIS A 259 -5.31 18.44 0.09
N GLU A 260 -4.09 17.93 -0.07
CA GLU A 260 -3.02 18.12 0.91
C GLU A 260 -2.38 19.53 0.83
N MET A 261 -2.59 20.26 -0.27
CA MET A 261 -2.07 21.63 -0.45
C MET A 261 -3.05 22.75 -0.06
N GLY A 262 -4.22 22.41 0.48
CA GLY A 262 -5.08 23.36 1.22
C GLY A 262 -5.91 24.33 0.39
N ASP A 263 -6.14 24.11 -0.88
CA ASP A 263 -7.09 24.89 -1.66
C ASP A 263 -8.50 24.30 -1.55
N GLU A 264 -9.37 25.00 -0.81
CA GLU A 264 -10.80 24.77 -0.78
C GLU A 264 -11.42 25.06 -2.16
N VAL A 265 -11.43 24.08 -3.04
CA VAL A 265 -12.31 24.11 -4.21
C VAL A 265 -13.59 23.35 -3.86
N SER A 266 -14.59 24.10 -3.45
CA SER A 266 -15.97 23.65 -3.30
C SER A 266 -16.54 23.30 -4.67
N ASP A 267 -16.52 22.05 -5.06
CA ASP A 267 -17.28 21.55 -6.20
C ASP A 267 -18.40 20.62 -5.71
N GLU A 268 -19.54 21.22 -5.39
CA GLU A 268 -20.78 20.54 -4.96
C GLU A 268 -21.38 19.59 -6.01
N LYS A 269 -20.73 19.40 -7.17
CA LYS A 269 -21.29 18.64 -8.29
C LYS A 269 -20.75 17.24 -8.50
N ASN A 270 -19.69 16.85 -7.82
CA ASN A 270 -19.10 15.52 -8.01
C ASN A 270 -19.24 14.68 -6.74
N GLY A 271 -20.26 13.83 -6.69
CA GLY A 271 -20.42 12.85 -5.61
C GLY A 271 -19.20 11.94 -5.47
N PHE A 272 -18.95 11.49 -4.25
CA PHE A 272 -17.79 10.69 -3.81
C PHE A 272 -17.45 9.48 -4.71
N GLY A 273 -18.42 8.96 -5.47
CA GLY A 273 -18.25 7.80 -6.36
C GLY A 273 -17.61 8.10 -7.73
N LEU A 274 -17.62 9.36 -8.18
CA LEU A 274 -17.10 9.71 -9.52
C LEU A 274 -15.59 9.97 -9.54
N ARG A 275 -14.95 10.21 -8.38
CA ARG A 275 -13.53 10.53 -8.26
C ARG A 275 -12.59 9.32 -8.32
N LEU A 276 -13.10 8.10 -8.09
CA LEU A 276 -12.28 6.89 -8.06
C LEU A 276 -12.06 6.29 -9.45
N VAL A 277 -13.01 6.47 -10.36
CA VAL A 277 -12.95 5.91 -11.70
C VAL A 277 -12.60 7.01 -12.70
N PRO A 278 -11.42 6.98 -13.33
CA PRO A 278 -11.05 7.94 -14.34
C PRO A 278 -11.92 7.79 -15.60
N THR A 279 -11.99 8.86 -16.40
CA THR A 279 -12.67 8.81 -17.71
C THR A 279 -11.98 7.80 -18.63
N ARG A 280 -12.76 7.06 -19.41
CA ARG A 280 -12.20 6.16 -20.43
C ARG A 280 -11.39 6.96 -21.45
N VAL A 281 -10.18 6.49 -21.76
CA VAL A 281 -9.30 7.10 -22.77
C VAL A 281 -9.50 6.53 -24.17
N ALA A 282 -10.18 5.36 -24.28
CA ALA A 282 -10.54 4.73 -25.53
C ALA A 282 -11.97 4.18 -25.46
N ALA A 283 -12.67 4.14 -26.58
CA ALA A 283 -13.92 3.39 -26.70
C ALA A 283 -13.62 1.88 -26.58
N ALA A 284 -14.52 1.15 -25.91
CA ALA A 284 -14.44 -0.31 -25.96
C ALA A 284 -14.52 -0.76 -27.43
N PRO A 285 -13.72 -1.76 -27.85
CA PRO A 285 -13.89 -2.33 -29.19
C PRO A 285 -15.32 -2.82 -29.33
N GLU A 286 -16.01 -2.44 -30.42
CA GLU A 286 -17.29 -3.02 -30.75
C GLU A 286 -17.10 -4.52 -30.94
N LEU A 287 -17.76 -5.32 -30.09
CA LEU A 287 -17.85 -6.76 -30.30
C LEU A 287 -18.50 -6.95 -31.67
N ALA A 288 -17.76 -7.54 -32.62
CA ALA A 288 -18.31 -7.90 -33.89
C ALA A 288 -19.54 -8.81 -33.64
N PRO A 289 -20.69 -8.59 -34.29
CA PRO A 289 -21.83 -9.47 -34.12
C PRO A 289 -21.42 -10.88 -34.52
N GLU A 290 -21.61 -11.83 -33.61
CA GLU A 290 -21.46 -13.24 -33.91
C GLU A 290 -22.36 -13.59 -35.11
N GLY A 291 -21.74 -13.90 -36.23
CA GLY A 291 -22.41 -14.36 -37.47
C GLY A 291 -22.74 -15.85 -37.40
#